data_52f82dd64258e75e92ae19215d3c6350
#
_entry.id   52f82dd64258e75e92ae19215d3c6350
#
_cell.length_a   1.000
_cell.length_b   1.000
_cell.length_c   1.000
_cell.angle_alpha   90.00
_cell.angle_beta   90.00
_cell.angle_gamma   90.00
#
_symmetry.space_group_name_H-M   'P 1'
#
loop_
_entity.id
_entity.type
_entity.pdbx_description
1 polymer ?
#
loop_
_entity_poly.entity_id
_entity_poly.type
_entity_poly.pdbx_seq_one_letter_code
_entity_poly.pdbx_strand_id
1 'polypeptide(L)'
;LAKNGIVCENAEFSESEGVVKAEKCELSENIAKVEELLYTPAKLPFYPIVCVPTTCGTGSEATPYSILTSHIKQTKKSIAHKIFPSLALVDYGYLKTSSYSGMKSTCVDALAHMIESRLNTNANAFSRAYAEEGMRLWASCKGCLETEERFAHMTDDEFSTFMQASVLAGMAIAYTGTSIPHGLSYTLTYENGVPHGKAVGVFLSGFLKKYCDSTEVEYVVKQLLGFDDIDAFRDYIRTLFGKLDMSEELWKKDRDGILANPAKLKNYPFEHTADML
;
A
#
# COMPACT_ATOMS: atom_id res chain seq x y z
N LEU A 1 -13.58 19.03 -1.51
CA LEU A 1 -14.75 19.25 -0.63
C LEU A 1 -15.22 20.70 -0.72
N ALA A 2 -14.40 21.69 -0.41
CA ALA A 2 -14.76 23.12 -0.49
C ALA A 2 -15.35 23.52 -1.86
N LYS A 3 -14.80 23.02 -2.96
CA LYS A 3 -15.28 23.31 -4.32
C LYS A 3 -16.70 22.75 -4.60
N ASN A 4 -17.17 21.81 -3.81
CA ASN A 4 -18.50 21.19 -3.91
C ASN A 4 -19.49 21.70 -2.85
N GLY A 5 -19.21 22.85 -2.23
CA GLY A 5 -20.11 23.49 -1.28
C GLY A 5 -20.12 22.86 0.12
N ILE A 6 -19.19 21.95 0.42
CA ILE A 6 -18.97 21.48 1.79
C ILE A 6 -18.03 22.48 2.46
N VAL A 7 -18.57 23.59 2.89
CA VAL A 7 -17.86 24.59 3.67
C VAL A 7 -18.33 24.42 5.12
N CYS A 8 -17.39 24.30 6.04
CA CYS A 8 -17.71 24.53 7.43
C CYS A 8 -18.06 26.00 7.57
N GLU A 9 -19.33 26.32 7.84
CA GLU A 9 -19.69 27.67 8.25
C GLU A 9 -18.91 27.96 9.53
N ASN A 10 -18.16 29.09 9.56
CA ASN A 10 -17.26 29.50 10.65
C ASN A 10 -15.85 28.84 10.69
N ALA A 11 -15.24 28.53 9.57
CA ALA A 11 -13.81 28.26 9.54
C ALA A 11 -13.04 29.58 9.48
N GLU A 12 -12.38 29.97 10.58
CA GLU A 12 -11.43 31.09 10.57
C GLU A 12 -10.02 30.56 10.28
N PHE A 13 -9.39 31.17 9.28
CA PHE A 13 -7.99 30.91 8.94
C PHE A 13 -7.10 31.83 9.78
N SER A 14 -6.28 31.27 10.66
CA SER A 14 -5.24 32.01 11.37
C SER A 14 -3.93 31.94 10.58
N GLU A 15 -3.52 33.04 9.97
CA GLU A 15 -2.26 33.15 9.25
C GLU A 15 -1.02 32.90 10.13
N SER A 16 -1.14 33.06 11.44
CA SER A 16 -0.03 32.90 12.37
C SER A 16 0.28 31.46 12.77
N GLU A 17 -0.67 30.53 12.58
CA GLU A 17 -0.51 29.13 13.02
C GLU A 17 -0.66 28.12 11.87
N GLY A 18 -1.04 28.56 10.66
CA GLY A 18 -1.25 27.65 9.52
C GLY A 18 -2.35 26.61 9.72
N VAL A 19 -3.22 26.80 10.70
CA VAL A 19 -4.26 25.84 11.10
C VAL A 19 -5.63 26.43 10.88
N VAL A 20 -6.49 25.70 10.19
CA VAL A 20 -7.93 26.00 10.11
C VAL A 20 -8.60 25.49 11.38
N LYS A 21 -8.95 26.39 12.29
CA LYS A 21 -9.81 26.05 13.44
C LYS A 21 -11.26 26.11 12.98
N ALA A 22 -11.89 24.94 12.84
CA ALA A 22 -13.34 24.85 12.65
C ALA A 22 -14.00 24.79 14.04
N GLU A 23 -14.82 25.78 14.39
CA GLU A 23 -15.74 25.65 15.52
C GLU A 23 -16.78 24.56 15.20
N LYS A 24 -17.25 23.86 16.25
CA LYS A 24 -18.16 22.70 16.19
C LYS A 24 -19.20 22.82 15.08
N CYS A 25 -18.90 22.21 13.95
CA CYS A 25 -19.91 21.89 12.93
C CYS A 25 -20.87 20.83 13.52
N GLU A 26 -22.14 20.86 13.14
CA GLU A 26 -23.06 19.74 13.41
C GLU A 26 -22.55 18.53 12.61
N LEU A 27 -21.69 17.76 13.27
CA LEU A 27 -20.75 16.81 12.64
C LEU A 27 -21.46 15.66 11.92
N SER A 28 -22.68 15.28 12.36
CA SER A 28 -23.33 14.05 11.89
C SER A 28 -23.91 14.14 10.46
N GLU A 29 -24.58 15.22 10.10
CA GLU A 29 -25.15 15.38 8.75
C GLU A 29 -24.06 15.65 7.70
N ASN A 30 -23.03 16.39 8.07
CA ASN A 30 -21.92 16.69 7.17
C ASN A 30 -21.03 15.46 6.92
N ILE A 31 -20.83 14.58 7.92
CA ILE A 31 -20.10 13.32 7.74
C ILE A 31 -20.82 12.43 6.72
N ALA A 32 -22.14 12.29 6.82
CA ALA A 32 -22.91 11.47 5.87
C ALA A 32 -22.80 11.99 4.43
N LYS A 33 -22.88 13.33 4.23
CA LYS A 33 -22.66 13.95 2.91
C LYS A 33 -21.24 13.75 2.40
N VAL A 34 -20.24 13.87 3.25
CA VAL A 34 -18.84 13.64 2.87
C VAL A 34 -18.64 12.18 2.47
N GLU A 35 -19.17 11.22 3.24
CA GLU A 35 -19.09 9.81 2.87
C GLU A 35 -19.82 9.51 1.56
N GLU A 36 -20.99 10.08 1.33
CA GLU A 36 -21.70 9.95 0.07
C GLU A 36 -20.85 10.43 -1.10
N LEU A 37 -20.29 11.65 -1.01
CA LEU A 37 -19.44 12.21 -2.05
C LEU A 37 -18.16 11.40 -2.29
N LEU A 38 -17.53 10.88 -1.25
CA LEU A 38 -16.30 10.12 -1.36
C LEU A 38 -16.52 8.75 -2.00
N TYR A 39 -17.64 8.09 -1.70
CA TYR A 39 -17.85 6.69 -2.06
C TYR A 39 -18.89 6.45 -3.13
N THR A 40 -19.57 7.49 -3.62
CA THR A 40 -20.50 7.40 -4.75
C THR A 40 -19.81 7.89 -6.02
N PRO A 41 -19.73 7.08 -7.09
CA PRO A 41 -19.15 7.53 -8.35
C PRO A 41 -19.91 8.73 -8.89
N ALA A 42 -19.22 9.86 -9.08
CA ALA A 42 -19.76 11.07 -9.64
C ALA A 42 -18.67 11.84 -10.40
N LYS A 43 -19.09 12.65 -11.38
CA LYS A 43 -18.19 13.53 -12.11
C LYS A 43 -18.06 14.83 -11.35
N LEU A 44 -17.14 14.89 -10.41
CA LEU A 44 -16.90 16.05 -9.56
C LEU A 44 -15.75 16.91 -10.08
N PRO A 45 -15.85 18.23 -9.99
CA PRO A 45 -14.70 19.11 -10.23
C PRO A 45 -13.68 18.94 -9.09
N PHE A 46 -12.40 18.95 -9.41
CA PHE A 46 -11.33 18.90 -8.44
C PHE A 46 -10.22 19.92 -8.76
N TYR A 47 -9.47 20.31 -7.76
CA TYR A 47 -8.29 21.15 -7.94
C TYR A 47 -7.11 20.31 -8.42
N PRO A 48 -6.14 20.91 -9.14
CA PRO A 48 -4.86 20.25 -9.39
C PRO A 48 -4.21 19.82 -8.07
N ILE A 49 -3.67 18.60 -8.05
CA ILE A 49 -3.03 18.00 -6.87
C ILE A 49 -1.54 17.93 -7.13
N VAL A 50 -0.75 18.48 -6.22
CA VAL A 50 0.70 18.24 -6.14
C VAL A 50 0.97 17.29 -5.00
N CYS A 51 1.61 16.15 -5.29
CA CYS A 51 2.02 15.18 -4.28
C CYS A 51 3.51 15.26 -4.02
N VAL A 52 3.87 15.23 -2.74
CA VAL A 52 5.26 15.13 -2.27
C VAL A 52 5.32 13.89 -1.38
N PRO A 53 5.80 12.73 -1.88
CA PRO A 53 5.89 11.53 -1.07
C PRO A 53 6.94 11.69 0.02
N THR A 54 6.57 11.37 1.25
CA THR A 54 7.47 11.40 2.41
C THR A 54 7.84 10.01 2.92
N THR A 55 7.34 8.98 2.24
CA THR A 55 7.61 7.56 2.51
C THR A 55 7.85 6.82 1.20
N CYS A 56 8.54 5.69 1.25
CA CYS A 56 8.81 4.84 0.09
C CYS A 56 7.97 3.55 0.09
N GLY A 57 6.65 3.68 0.11
CA GLY A 57 5.76 2.52 0.22
C GLY A 57 4.54 2.59 -0.68
N THR A 58 3.71 3.59 -0.46
CA THR A 58 2.37 3.66 -1.07
C THR A 58 2.37 3.93 -2.57
N GLY A 59 3.38 4.66 -3.08
CA GLY A 59 3.40 5.12 -4.47
C GLY A 59 2.19 5.99 -4.85
N SER A 60 1.53 6.61 -3.85
CA SER A 60 0.28 7.36 -4.05
C SER A 60 0.43 8.52 -5.00
N GLU A 61 1.62 9.09 -5.13
CA GLU A 61 1.97 10.15 -6.07
C GLU A 61 1.89 9.72 -7.53
N ALA A 62 1.93 8.40 -7.79
CA ALA A 62 1.84 7.80 -9.12
C ALA A 62 0.54 7.03 -9.36
N THR A 63 -0.43 7.09 -8.44
CA THR A 63 -1.69 6.35 -8.52
C THR A 63 -2.91 7.26 -8.50
N PRO A 64 -4.06 6.79 -9.02
CA PRO A 64 -5.33 7.51 -8.89
C PRO A 64 -6.09 7.13 -7.61
N TYR A 65 -5.48 6.38 -6.71
CA TYR A 65 -6.15 5.81 -5.54
C TYR A 65 -5.95 6.66 -4.29
N SER A 66 -7.01 6.81 -3.51
CA SER A 66 -6.97 7.37 -2.16
C SER A 66 -7.72 6.42 -1.22
N ILE A 67 -6.99 5.84 -0.26
CA ILE A 67 -7.53 4.88 0.68
C ILE A 67 -7.71 5.56 2.03
N LEU A 68 -8.96 5.63 2.48
CA LEU A 68 -9.32 6.25 3.76
C LEU A 68 -9.78 5.19 4.75
N THR A 69 -9.52 5.44 6.04
CA THR A 69 -10.07 4.66 7.12
C THR A 69 -11.51 5.10 7.38
N SER A 70 -12.47 4.20 7.19
CA SER A 70 -13.87 4.43 7.58
C SER A 70 -14.11 3.83 8.94
N HIS A 71 -14.27 4.66 9.96
CA HIS A 71 -14.61 4.21 11.32
C HIS A 71 -16.05 3.72 11.42
N ILE A 72 -16.96 4.18 10.53
CA ILE A 72 -18.34 3.72 10.46
C ILE A 72 -18.38 2.26 9.95
N LYS A 73 -17.58 1.96 8.92
CA LYS A 73 -17.53 0.61 8.31
C LYS A 73 -16.43 -0.27 8.92
N GLN A 74 -15.68 0.25 9.87
CA GLN A 74 -14.57 -0.42 10.55
C GLN A 74 -13.58 -1.09 9.55
N THR A 75 -13.22 -0.36 8.49
CA THR A 75 -12.33 -0.87 7.45
C THR A 75 -11.60 0.26 6.72
N LYS A 76 -10.63 -0.11 5.90
CA LYS A 76 -10.04 0.79 4.90
C LYS A 76 -10.81 0.69 3.59
N LYS A 77 -11.12 1.82 2.97
CA LYS A 77 -11.88 1.88 1.73
C LYS A 77 -11.31 2.91 0.76
N SER A 78 -11.16 2.52 -0.51
CA SER A 78 -10.82 3.45 -1.57
C SER A 78 -12.00 4.38 -1.87
N ILE A 79 -11.73 5.66 -2.08
CA ILE A 79 -12.74 6.57 -2.62
C ILE A 79 -13.15 6.13 -4.03
N ALA A 80 -14.36 6.50 -4.45
CA ALA A 80 -14.90 6.13 -5.76
C ALA A 80 -14.26 6.92 -6.92
N HIS A 81 -13.61 8.03 -6.61
CA HIS A 81 -13.02 8.92 -7.60
C HIS A 81 -11.58 8.54 -7.88
N LYS A 82 -11.27 8.32 -9.17
CA LYS A 82 -9.90 8.09 -9.62
C LYS A 82 -9.29 9.39 -10.08
N ILE A 83 -8.41 9.97 -9.27
CA ILE A 83 -7.81 11.28 -9.52
C ILE A 83 -6.30 11.14 -9.45
N PHE A 84 -5.64 11.21 -10.60
CA PHE A 84 -4.19 11.26 -10.63
C PHE A 84 -3.70 12.63 -10.14
N PRO A 85 -2.61 12.68 -9.37
CA PRO A 85 -1.89 13.93 -9.12
C PRO A 85 -1.47 14.60 -10.43
N SER A 86 -1.55 15.92 -10.47
CA SER A 86 -1.10 16.71 -11.61
C SER A 86 0.42 16.83 -11.67
N LEU A 87 1.08 16.70 -10.52
CA LEU A 87 2.53 16.75 -10.34
C LEU A 87 2.93 15.92 -9.14
N ALA A 88 4.02 15.15 -9.28
CA ALA A 88 4.70 14.48 -8.18
C ALA A 88 6.10 15.08 -8.02
N LEU A 89 6.42 15.56 -6.82
CA LEU A 89 7.77 16.02 -6.45
C LEU A 89 8.42 14.95 -5.57
N VAL A 90 9.29 14.16 -6.17
CA VAL A 90 9.91 13.00 -5.52
C VAL A 90 11.30 13.39 -5.02
N ASP A 91 11.44 13.42 -3.69
CA ASP A 91 12.70 13.75 -3.01
C ASP A 91 12.97 12.71 -1.91
N TYR A 92 14.03 11.92 -2.08
CA TYR A 92 14.46 10.92 -1.10
C TYR A 92 14.92 11.53 0.23
N GLY A 93 15.25 12.80 0.26
CA GLY A 93 15.66 13.52 1.48
C GLY A 93 14.63 13.38 2.61
N TYR A 94 13.35 13.27 2.29
CA TYR A 94 12.29 13.03 3.29
C TYR A 94 12.42 11.67 3.99
N LEU A 95 13.02 10.67 3.36
CA LEU A 95 13.18 9.34 3.96
C LEU A 95 14.21 9.33 5.09
N LYS A 96 15.17 10.27 5.09
CA LYS A 96 16.22 10.36 6.11
C LYS A 96 15.70 10.62 7.53
N THR A 97 14.47 11.11 7.64
CA THR A 97 13.79 11.35 8.92
C THR A 97 12.88 10.21 9.36
N SER A 98 12.79 9.16 8.56
CA SER A 98 11.95 8.00 8.87
C SER A 98 12.55 7.18 10.01
N SER A 99 11.69 6.62 10.85
CA SER A 99 12.14 5.62 11.83
C SER A 99 12.49 4.29 11.13
N TYR A 100 13.36 3.51 11.73
CA TYR A 100 13.70 2.17 11.23
C TYR A 100 12.46 1.27 11.02
N SER A 101 11.53 1.26 11.98
CA SER A 101 10.30 0.49 11.86
C SER A 101 9.38 1.01 10.75
N GLY A 102 9.29 2.32 10.58
CA GLY A 102 8.55 2.97 9.50
C GLY A 102 9.12 2.61 8.14
N MET A 103 10.44 2.74 7.98
CA MET A 103 11.13 2.42 6.73
C MET A 103 10.93 0.96 6.31
N LYS A 104 11.12 0.01 7.23
CA LYS A 104 10.83 -1.42 6.95
C LYS A 104 9.41 -1.66 6.47
N SER A 105 8.44 -1.06 7.18
CA SER A 105 7.04 -1.24 6.83
C SER A 105 6.74 -0.69 5.43
N THR A 106 7.18 0.52 5.13
CA THR A 106 6.88 1.13 3.82
C THR A 106 7.62 0.45 2.68
N CYS A 107 8.89 0.07 2.85
CA CYS A 107 9.62 -0.69 1.83
C CYS A 107 8.98 -2.05 1.50
N VAL A 108 8.43 -2.74 2.51
CA VAL A 108 7.73 -4.02 2.26
C VAL A 108 6.36 -3.81 1.65
N ASP A 109 5.69 -2.69 1.92
CA ASP A 109 4.46 -2.29 1.24
C ASP A 109 4.71 -2.09 -0.28
N ALA A 110 5.75 -1.34 -0.66
CA ALA A 110 6.17 -1.20 -2.06
C ALA A 110 6.51 -2.55 -2.70
N LEU A 111 7.22 -3.42 -1.98
CA LEU A 111 7.52 -4.78 -2.46
C LEU A 111 6.25 -5.58 -2.74
N ALA A 112 5.28 -5.52 -1.84
CA ALA A 112 3.99 -6.19 -2.02
C ALA A 112 3.25 -5.65 -3.25
N HIS A 113 3.22 -4.34 -3.44
CA HIS A 113 2.65 -3.72 -4.64
C HIS A 113 3.25 -4.29 -5.92
N MET A 114 4.57 -4.42 -5.97
CA MET A 114 5.27 -4.93 -7.16
C MET A 114 5.00 -6.42 -7.40
N ILE A 115 5.06 -7.24 -6.36
CA ILE A 115 4.75 -8.69 -6.46
C ILE A 115 3.30 -8.90 -6.90
N GLU A 116 2.36 -8.23 -6.24
CA GLU A 116 0.94 -8.37 -6.56
C GLU A 116 0.61 -7.83 -7.95
N SER A 117 1.25 -6.74 -8.39
CA SER A 117 1.07 -6.22 -9.75
C SER A 117 1.63 -7.15 -10.81
N ARG A 118 2.81 -7.74 -10.59
CA ARG A 118 3.45 -8.67 -11.53
C ARG A 118 2.63 -9.94 -11.74
N LEU A 119 2.02 -10.44 -10.67
CA LEU A 119 1.22 -11.67 -10.60
C LEU A 119 -0.30 -11.44 -10.76
N ASN A 120 -0.71 -10.28 -11.28
CA ASN A 120 -2.10 -9.84 -11.36
C ASN A 120 -2.77 -10.28 -12.66
N THR A 121 -4.06 -10.54 -12.63
CA THR A 121 -4.89 -10.79 -13.82
C THR A 121 -4.79 -9.67 -14.86
N ASN A 122 -4.67 -8.41 -14.40
CA ASN A 122 -4.59 -7.23 -15.25
C ASN A 122 -3.15 -6.85 -15.66
N ALA A 123 -2.16 -7.71 -15.33
CA ALA A 123 -0.76 -7.44 -15.65
C ALA A 123 -0.54 -7.36 -17.16
N ASN A 124 0.15 -6.32 -17.58
CA ASN A 124 0.51 -6.07 -18.99
C ASN A 124 2.00 -5.72 -19.11
N ALA A 125 2.49 -5.50 -20.32
CA ALA A 125 3.90 -5.23 -20.56
C ALA A 125 4.44 -4.03 -19.77
N PHE A 126 3.65 -2.96 -19.60
CA PHE A 126 4.07 -1.77 -18.85
C PHE A 126 4.10 -2.03 -17.35
N SER A 127 3.01 -2.58 -16.80
CA SER A 127 2.97 -2.87 -15.36
C SER A 127 4.05 -3.88 -14.94
N ARG A 128 4.32 -4.88 -15.80
CA ARG A 128 5.40 -5.85 -15.58
C ARG A 128 6.77 -5.17 -15.59
N ALA A 129 7.04 -4.29 -16.57
CA ALA A 129 8.31 -3.57 -16.65
C ALA A 129 8.56 -2.72 -15.39
N TYR A 130 7.55 -1.98 -14.92
CA TYR A 130 7.67 -1.20 -13.70
C TYR A 130 7.86 -2.08 -12.45
N ALA A 131 7.08 -3.13 -12.31
CA ALA A 131 7.17 -4.03 -11.17
C ALA A 131 8.52 -4.76 -11.11
N GLU A 132 9.02 -5.25 -12.24
CA GLU A 132 10.29 -5.97 -12.32
C GLU A 132 11.49 -5.08 -12.03
N GLU A 133 11.53 -3.88 -12.62
CA GLU A 133 12.60 -2.93 -12.34
C GLU A 133 12.56 -2.45 -10.89
N GLY A 134 11.37 -2.14 -10.38
CA GLY A 134 11.22 -1.77 -8.97
C GLY A 134 11.67 -2.87 -8.02
N MET A 135 11.38 -4.15 -8.32
CA MET A 135 11.85 -5.29 -7.52
C MET A 135 13.38 -5.45 -7.56
N ARG A 136 14.02 -5.23 -8.71
CA ARG A 136 15.51 -5.26 -8.83
C ARG A 136 16.15 -4.15 -8.00
N LEU A 137 15.62 -2.93 -8.08
CA LEU A 137 16.08 -1.79 -7.26
C LEU A 137 15.90 -2.10 -5.77
N TRP A 138 14.73 -2.57 -5.37
CA TRP A 138 14.46 -2.94 -3.99
C TRP A 138 15.41 -4.04 -3.49
N ALA A 139 15.62 -5.06 -4.31
CA ALA A 139 16.49 -6.19 -3.98
C ALA A 139 17.96 -5.76 -3.79
N SER A 140 18.43 -4.78 -4.54
CA SER A 140 19.80 -4.26 -4.43
C SER A 140 20.09 -3.60 -3.08
N CYS A 141 19.03 -3.10 -2.40
CA CYS A 141 19.15 -2.40 -1.12
C CYS A 141 18.52 -3.16 0.07
N LYS A 142 17.94 -4.37 -0.14
CA LYS A 142 17.20 -5.09 0.91
C LYS A 142 17.99 -5.31 2.20
N GLY A 143 19.31 -5.52 2.12
CA GLY A 143 20.18 -5.66 3.28
C GLY A 143 20.22 -4.45 4.21
N CYS A 144 19.84 -3.27 3.73
CA CYS A 144 19.75 -2.05 4.55
C CYS A 144 18.65 -2.12 5.61
N LEU A 145 17.68 -3.01 5.42
CA LEU A 145 16.51 -3.15 6.30
C LEU A 145 16.69 -4.23 7.40
N GLU A 146 17.74 -5.03 7.33
CA GLU A 146 17.90 -6.20 8.21
C GLU A 146 18.21 -5.83 9.65
N THR A 147 18.99 -4.75 9.87
CA THR A 147 19.35 -4.29 11.20
C THR A 147 19.23 -2.77 11.32
N GLU A 148 18.94 -2.28 12.53
CA GLU A 148 18.88 -0.85 12.80
C GLU A 148 20.23 -0.17 12.60
N GLU A 149 21.33 -0.87 12.90
CA GLU A 149 22.69 -0.39 12.65
C GLU A 149 22.93 -0.16 11.16
N ARG A 150 22.56 -1.13 10.30
CA ARG A 150 22.72 -1.00 8.86
C ARG A 150 21.84 0.12 8.29
N PHE A 151 20.61 0.24 8.76
CA PHE A 151 19.71 1.34 8.41
C PHE A 151 20.29 2.70 8.77
N ALA A 152 20.88 2.86 9.97
CA ALA A 152 21.49 4.11 10.41
C ALA A 152 22.69 4.57 9.55
N HIS A 153 23.27 3.66 8.77
CA HIS A 153 24.38 3.93 7.85
C HIS A 153 23.98 3.89 6.37
N MET A 154 22.68 4.04 6.07
CA MET A 154 22.22 4.12 4.69
C MET A 154 22.78 5.35 3.98
N THR A 155 23.21 5.13 2.75
CA THR A 155 23.69 6.19 1.85
C THR A 155 22.55 6.91 1.15
N ASP A 156 22.83 8.06 0.57
CA ASP A 156 21.87 8.82 -0.24
C ASP A 156 21.38 8.01 -1.45
N ASP A 157 22.27 7.24 -2.06
CA ASP A 157 21.92 6.37 -3.20
C ASP A 157 20.94 5.26 -2.79
N GLU A 158 21.09 4.69 -1.60
CA GLU A 158 20.19 3.67 -1.09
C GLU A 158 18.80 4.23 -0.75
N PHE A 159 18.73 5.42 -0.13
CA PHE A 159 17.46 6.12 0.05
C PHE A 159 16.79 6.45 -1.29
N SER A 160 17.58 6.97 -2.25
CA SER A 160 17.10 7.27 -3.60
C SER A 160 16.57 6.01 -4.30
N THR A 161 17.27 4.88 -4.17
CA THR A 161 16.88 3.59 -4.76
C THR A 161 15.56 3.08 -4.20
N PHE A 162 15.35 3.11 -2.89
CA PHE A 162 14.06 2.75 -2.30
C PHE A 162 12.93 3.70 -2.72
N MET A 163 13.19 5.00 -2.82
CA MET A 163 12.21 5.96 -3.30
C MET A 163 11.82 5.66 -4.76
N GLN A 164 12.79 5.39 -5.64
CA GLN A 164 12.53 5.00 -7.03
C GLN A 164 11.73 3.71 -7.12
N ALA A 165 12.09 2.68 -6.33
CA ALA A 165 11.33 1.43 -6.26
C ALA A 165 9.87 1.66 -5.86
N SER A 166 9.62 2.56 -4.90
CA SER A 166 8.27 2.93 -4.47
C SER A 166 7.46 3.62 -5.58
N VAL A 167 8.06 4.55 -6.30
CA VAL A 167 7.40 5.20 -7.45
C VAL A 167 7.02 4.17 -8.51
N LEU A 168 7.95 3.27 -8.86
CA LEU A 168 7.70 2.20 -9.83
C LEU A 168 6.61 1.23 -9.34
N ALA A 169 6.56 0.94 -8.04
CA ALA A 169 5.50 0.16 -7.43
C ALA A 169 4.13 0.84 -7.60
N GLY A 170 4.05 2.16 -7.34
CA GLY A 170 2.86 2.96 -7.60
C GLY A 170 2.43 2.93 -9.06
N MET A 171 3.37 3.14 -9.98
CA MET A 171 3.11 3.06 -11.42
C MET A 171 2.58 1.67 -11.83
N ALA A 172 3.14 0.60 -11.28
CA ALA A 172 2.69 -0.76 -11.57
C ALA A 172 1.25 -1.01 -11.12
N ILE A 173 0.92 -0.69 -9.86
CA ILE A 173 -0.44 -0.88 -9.34
C ILE A 173 -1.47 0.09 -9.92
N ALA A 174 -1.07 1.21 -10.49
CA ALA A 174 -1.98 2.10 -11.21
C ALA A 174 -2.68 1.38 -12.37
N TYR A 175 -2.00 0.41 -13.00
CA TYR A 175 -2.57 -0.45 -14.05
C TYR A 175 -3.40 -1.61 -13.48
N THR A 176 -2.92 -2.25 -12.42
CA THR A 176 -3.42 -3.56 -11.99
C THR A 176 -4.31 -3.51 -10.76
N GLY A 177 -4.10 -2.52 -9.89
CA GLY A 177 -4.54 -2.59 -8.50
C GLY A 177 -3.74 -3.62 -7.70
N THR A 178 -4.15 -3.83 -6.45
CA THR A 178 -3.58 -4.84 -5.53
C THR A 178 -4.49 -6.07 -5.46
N SER A 179 -4.02 -7.16 -4.86
CA SER A 179 -4.68 -8.46 -4.82
C SER A 179 -4.90 -8.97 -3.38
N ILE A 180 -4.76 -10.27 -3.18
CA ILE A 180 -5.08 -10.99 -1.94
C ILE A 180 -4.28 -10.52 -0.71
N PRO A 181 -2.94 -10.37 -0.74
CA PRO A 181 -2.18 -9.94 0.42
C PRO A 181 -2.65 -8.61 1.00
N HIS A 182 -2.89 -7.61 0.14
CA HIS A 182 -3.47 -6.33 0.57
C HIS A 182 -4.88 -6.48 1.10
N GLY A 183 -5.69 -7.36 0.50
CA GLY A 183 -7.04 -7.64 0.98
C GLY A 183 -7.05 -8.18 2.41
N LEU A 184 -6.21 -9.16 2.70
CA LEU A 184 -6.03 -9.76 4.02
C LEU A 184 -5.47 -8.78 5.07
N SER A 185 -4.61 -7.85 4.66
CA SER A 185 -3.96 -6.92 5.59
C SER A 185 -4.90 -5.92 6.26
N TYR A 186 -6.10 -5.67 5.72
CA TYR A 186 -6.96 -4.57 6.17
C TYR A 186 -7.48 -4.78 7.59
N THR A 187 -7.89 -5.99 7.93
CA THR A 187 -8.35 -6.31 9.30
C THR A 187 -7.21 -6.18 10.29
N LEU A 188 -6.03 -6.75 10.00
CA LEU A 188 -4.84 -6.61 10.84
C LEU A 188 -4.46 -5.15 11.09
N THR A 189 -4.53 -4.32 10.06
CA THR A 189 -4.20 -2.90 10.19
C THR A 189 -5.27 -2.16 11.00
N TYR A 190 -6.55 -2.43 10.75
CA TYR A 190 -7.64 -1.70 11.37
C TYR A 190 -7.88 -2.14 12.83
N GLU A 191 -7.97 -3.44 13.08
CA GLU A 191 -8.36 -3.96 14.41
C GLU A 191 -7.18 -4.11 15.37
N ASN A 192 -6.01 -4.52 14.84
CA ASN A 192 -4.84 -4.80 15.67
C ASN A 192 -3.78 -3.69 15.63
N GLY A 193 -3.99 -2.62 14.83
CA GLY A 193 -3.04 -1.52 14.72
C GLY A 193 -1.69 -1.92 14.13
N VAL A 194 -1.61 -3.07 13.44
CA VAL A 194 -0.37 -3.53 12.81
C VAL A 194 0.01 -2.57 11.67
N PRO A 195 1.25 -2.06 11.61
CA PRO A 195 1.71 -1.22 10.51
C PRO A 195 1.43 -1.87 9.16
N HIS A 196 0.90 -1.10 8.19
CA HIS A 196 0.31 -1.65 6.96
C HIS A 196 1.26 -2.56 6.19
N GLY A 197 2.49 -2.11 5.91
CA GLY A 197 3.45 -2.94 5.18
C GLY A 197 3.86 -4.21 5.93
N LYS A 198 3.92 -4.17 7.28
CA LYS A 198 4.06 -5.40 8.08
C LYS A 198 2.86 -6.31 7.88
N ALA A 199 1.65 -5.78 7.95
CA ALA A 199 0.41 -6.54 7.80
C ALA A 199 0.28 -7.18 6.40
N VAL A 200 0.73 -6.49 5.34
CA VAL A 200 0.78 -7.07 3.98
C VAL A 200 1.91 -8.08 3.86
N GLY A 201 3.10 -7.74 4.35
CA GLY A 201 4.32 -8.53 4.21
C GLY A 201 4.21 -9.96 4.75
N VAL A 202 3.50 -10.14 5.86
CA VAL A 202 3.33 -11.47 6.48
C VAL A 202 2.55 -12.45 5.62
N PHE A 203 1.70 -11.97 4.70
CA PHE A 203 0.94 -12.81 3.79
C PHE A 203 1.66 -13.14 2.48
N LEU A 204 2.73 -12.40 2.12
CA LEU A 204 3.39 -12.55 0.82
C LEU A 204 3.94 -13.96 0.57
N SER A 205 4.61 -14.57 1.56
CA SER A 205 5.16 -15.91 1.37
C SER A 205 4.08 -16.98 1.23
N GLY A 206 2.96 -16.85 1.95
CA GLY A 206 1.79 -17.70 1.81
C GLY A 206 1.16 -17.56 0.43
N PHE A 207 0.96 -16.34 -0.01
CA PHE A 207 0.46 -16.02 -1.34
C PHE A 207 1.32 -16.62 -2.45
N LEU A 208 2.65 -16.48 -2.37
CA LEU A 208 3.58 -17.05 -3.35
C LEU A 208 3.55 -18.59 -3.34
N LYS A 209 3.46 -19.22 -2.16
CA LYS A 209 3.35 -20.70 -2.05
C LYS A 209 2.08 -21.26 -2.68
N LYS A 210 1.00 -20.50 -2.64
CA LYS A 210 -0.31 -20.90 -3.15
C LYS A 210 -0.56 -20.43 -4.59
N TYR A 211 0.34 -19.64 -5.16
CA TYR A 211 0.22 -19.19 -6.54
C TYR A 211 0.43 -20.35 -7.52
N CYS A 212 -0.51 -20.59 -8.43
CA CYS A 212 -0.54 -21.80 -9.24
C CYS A 212 0.56 -21.90 -10.30
N ASP A 213 1.13 -20.75 -10.73
CA ASP A 213 2.25 -20.74 -11.68
C ASP A 213 3.59 -20.67 -10.95
N SER A 214 4.17 -21.83 -10.71
CA SER A 214 5.46 -21.93 -10.01
C SER A 214 6.62 -21.31 -10.79
N THR A 215 6.56 -21.26 -12.11
CA THR A 215 7.61 -20.64 -12.95
C THR A 215 7.64 -19.14 -12.74
N GLU A 216 6.48 -18.50 -12.72
CA GLU A 216 6.37 -17.08 -12.44
C GLU A 216 6.83 -16.76 -10.99
N VAL A 217 6.50 -17.61 -10.04
CA VAL A 217 6.95 -17.45 -8.64
C VAL A 217 8.47 -17.59 -8.53
N GLU A 218 9.05 -18.61 -9.17
CA GLU A 218 10.50 -18.81 -9.18
C GLU A 218 11.22 -17.62 -9.83
N TYR A 219 10.70 -17.09 -10.93
CA TYR A 219 11.24 -15.89 -11.57
C TYR A 219 11.23 -14.68 -10.61
N VAL A 220 10.11 -14.43 -9.94
CA VAL A 220 9.99 -13.32 -8.96
C VAL A 220 10.98 -13.52 -7.80
N VAL A 221 10.96 -14.68 -7.17
CA VAL A 221 11.74 -14.92 -5.94
C VAL A 221 13.23 -14.97 -6.22
N LYS A 222 13.66 -15.73 -7.24
CA LYS A 222 15.09 -15.95 -7.52
C LYS A 222 15.68 -14.88 -8.40
N GLN A 223 15.05 -14.56 -9.54
CA GLN A 223 15.66 -13.69 -10.54
C GLN A 223 15.47 -12.19 -10.23
N LEU A 224 14.33 -11.82 -9.67
CA LEU A 224 14.06 -10.42 -9.37
C LEU A 224 14.47 -10.04 -7.93
N LEU A 225 14.15 -10.86 -6.94
CA LEU A 225 14.40 -10.55 -5.53
C LEU A 225 15.70 -11.14 -5.00
N GLY A 226 16.30 -12.12 -5.68
CA GLY A 226 17.58 -12.73 -5.31
C GLY A 226 17.53 -13.55 -4.03
N PHE A 227 16.42 -14.26 -3.79
CA PHE A 227 16.31 -15.27 -2.73
C PHE A 227 16.43 -16.67 -3.34
N ASP A 228 17.01 -17.61 -2.59
CA ASP A 228 17.17 -18.98 -3.06
C ASP A 228 15.82 -19.68 -3.29
N ASP A 229 14.85 -19.41 -2.44
CA ASP A 229 13.49 -19.96 -2.50
C ASP A 229 12.50 -19.12 -1.68
N ILE A 230 11.23 -19.55 -1.66
CA ILE A 230 10.16 -18.87 -0.90
C ILE A 230 10.41 -18.93 0.62
N ASP A 231 11.05 -19.97 1.11
CA ASP A 231 11.32 -20.11 2.55
C ASP A 231 12.41 -19.11 2.98
N ALA A 232 13.45 -18.90 2.17
CA ALA A 232 14.44 -17.85 2.38
C ALA A 232 13.77 -16.44 2.35
N PHE A 233 12.87 -16.20 1.41
CA PHE A 233 12.07 -14.96 1.37
C PHE A 233 11.21 -14.78 2.64
N ARG A 234 10.51 -15.85 3.06
CA ARG A 234 9.73 -15.83 4.31
C ARG A 234 10.59 -15.50 5.53
N ASP A 235 11.76 -16.11 5.62
CA ASP A 235 12.66 -15.93 6.75
C ASP A 235 13.25 -14.53 6.76
N TYR A 236 13.50 -13.92 5.60
CA TYR A 236 13.83 -12.50 5.48
C TYR A 236 12.70 -11.60 6.03
N ILE A 237 11.44 -11.82 5.63
CA ILE A 237 10.30 -11.05 6.16
C ILE A 237 10.18 -11.22 7.68
N ARG A 238 10.45 -12.42 8.21
CA ARG A 238 10.49 -12.68 9.66
C ARG A 238 11.64 -11.97 10.38
N THR A 239 12.78 -11.82 9.74
CA THR A 239 13.89 -11.01 10.27
C THR A 239 13.47 -9.55 10.43
N LEU A 240 12.74 -8.99 9.47
CA LEU A 240 12.28 -7.60 9.54
C LEU A 240 11.23 -7.36 10.63
N PHE A 241 10.29 -8.28 10.82
CA PHE A 241 9.06 -8.00 11.60
C PHE A 241 8.81 -8.95 12.77
N GLY A 242 9.60 -9.98 12.91
CA GLY A 242 9.30 -11.09 13.82
C GLY A 242 8.15 -11.96 13.30
N LYS A 243 7.79 -12.95 14.10
CA LYS A 243 6.60 -13.75 13.85
C LYS A 243 5.35 -12.96 14.25
N LEU A 244 4.35 -12.96 13.40
CA LEU A 244 3.04 -12.45 13.78
C LEU A 244 2.20 -13.63 14.30
N ASP A 245 1.83 -13.56 15.58
CA ASP A 245 0.89 -14.51 16.15
C ASP A 245 -0.53 -14.07 15.85
N MET A 246 -1.21 -14.83 15.00
CA MET A 246 -2.60 -14.61 14.62
C MET A 246 -3.45 -15.74 15.19
N SER A 247 -4.52 -15.40 15.91
CA SER A 247 -5.48 -16.39 16.38
C SER A 247 -6.22 -17.04 15.20
N GLU A 248 -6.68 -18.29 15.39
CA GLU A 248 -7.51 -18.96 14.36
C GLU A 248 -8.78 -18.17 14.05
N GLU A 249 -9.37 -17.51 15.04
CA GLU A 249 -10.57 -16.71 14.88
C GLU A 249 -10.31 -15.50 13.98
N LEU A 250 -9.20 -14.78 14.22
CA LEU A 250 -8.80 -13.64 13.40
C LEU A 250 -8.47 -14.08 11.95
N TRP A 251 -7.73 -15.18 11.81
CA TRP A 251 -7.43 -15.76 10.51
C TRP A 251 -8.69 -16.13 9.73
N LYS A 252 -9.64 -16.80 10.39
CA LYS A 252 -10.92 -17.16 9.77
C LYS A 252 -11.70 -15.91 9.32
N LYS A 253 -11.74 -14.87 10.16
CA LYS A 253 -12.40 -13.60 9.84
C LYS A 253 -11.77 -12.94 8.61
N ASP A 254 -10.43 -12.88 8.53
CA ASP A 254 -9.72 -12.30 7.39
C ASP A 254 -9.95 -13.09 6.11
N ARG A 255 -9.86 -14.41 6.19
CA ARG A 255 -10.12 -15.30 5.07
C ARG A 255 -11.56 -15.15 4.54
N ASP A 256 -12.55 -15.21 5.44
CA ASP A 256 -13.95 -15.09 5.05
C ASP A 256 -14.24 -13.68 4.49
N GLY A 257 -13.59 -12.63 5.02
CA GLY A 257 -13.66 -11.27 4.52
C GLY A 257 -13.10 -11.11 3.11
N ILE A 258 -11.96 -11.73 2.80
CA ILE A 258 -11.38 -11.68 1.45
C ILE A 258 -12.21 -12.52 0.46
N LEU A 259 -12.71 -13.68 0.86
CA LEU A 259 -13.59 -14.52 0.03
C LEU A 259 -14.89 -13.79 -0.32
N ALA A 260 -15.39 -12.95 0.56
CA ALA A 260 -16.55 -12.08 0.31
C ALA A 260 -16.22 -10.83 -0.53
N ASN A 261 -14.97 -10.60 -0.90
CA ASN A 261 -14.49 -9.39 -1.61
C ASN A 261 -14.12 -9.67 -3.07
N PRO A 262 -15.09 -9.69 -4.01
CA PRO A 262 -14.83 -10.00 -5.41
C PRO A 262 -13.90 -8.98 -6.09
N ALA A 263 -13.80 -7.76 -5.55
CA ALA A 263 -12.93 -6.73 -6.11
C ALA A 263 -11.43 -7.04 -5.91
N LYS A 264 -11.09 -7.81 -4.87
CA LYS A 264 -9.71 -8.27 -4.63
C LYS A 264 -9.45 -9.62 -5.29
N LEU A 265 -10.41 -10.53 -5.24
CA LEU A 265 -10.28 -11.87 -5.83
C LEU A 265 -10.14 -11.83 -7.35
N LYS A 266 -10.87 -10.96 -8.06
CA LYS A 266 -10.76 -10.83 -9.53
C LYS A 266 -9.37 -10.48 -10.04
N ASN A 267 -8.52 -9.94 -9.18
CA ASN A 267 -7.14 -9.58 -9.50
C ASN A 267 -6.17 -10.77 -9.37
N TYR A 268 -6.62 -11.89 -8.85
CA TYR A 268 -5.90 -13.15 -8.83
C TYR A 268 -6.28 -13.98 -10.07
N PRO A 269 -5.31 -14.46 -10.88
CA PRO A 269 -5.60 -15.01 -12.21
C PRO A 269 -6.15 -16.43 -12.24
N PHE A 270 -6.27 -17.10 -11.09
CA PHE A 270 -6.72 -18.48 -11.00
C PHE A 270 -8.02 -18.61 -10.20
N GLU A 271 -8.64 -19.79 -10.22
CA GLU A 271 -9.83 -20.08 -9.42
C GLU A 271 -9.55 -19.90 -7.92
N HIS A 272 -10.54 -19.42 -7.19
CA HIS A 272 -10.45 -19.14 -5.76
C HIS A 272 -11.14 -20.23 -4.98
N THR A 273 -10.39 -20.95 -4.18
CA THR A 273 -10.92 -21.92 -3.22
C THR A 273 -10.52 -21.52 -1.80
N ALA A 274 -11.28 -21.98 -0.80
CA ALA A 274 -10.91 -21.71 0.60
C ALA A 274 -9.52 -22.24 0.98
N ASP A 275 -9.05 -23.27 0.28
CA ASP A 275 -7.73 -23.89 0.51
C ASP A 275 -6.56 -23.07 -0.05
N MET A 276 -6.84 -22.03 -0.81
CA MET A 276 -5.82 -21.12 -1.35
C MET A 276 -5.36 -20.08 -0.34
N LEU A 277 -6.13 -19.84 0.68
CA LEU A 277 -5.86 -18.89 1.74
C LEU A 277 -5.50 -19.66 3.01
#